data_eced52d791e22a16ad5a06e8f0c02f5b
#
_entry.id   eced52d791e22a16ad5a06e8f0c02f5b
#
_cell.length_a   1.000
_cell.length_b   1.000
_cell.length_c   1.000
_cell.angle_alpha   90.00
_cell.angle_beta   90.00
_cell.angle_gamma   90.00
#
_symmetry.space_group_name_H-M   'P 1'
#
loop_
_entity.id
_entity.type
_entity.pdbx_description
1 polymer ?
#
loop_
_entity_poly.entity_id
_entity_poly.type
_entity_poly.pdbx_seq_one_letter_code
_entity_poly.pdbx_strand_id
1 'polypeptide(L)'
;MPNTDTKTPLRTGSLRSFIRWLVISVVLLWSLAALILLAARWIDPPTTAVHIQRRLQAWIHHTPYRERYKFIPLGQISADLQHAVIAAEDARFYQHHGFDWHEVQIAAEEDLEGERTRGASTITQQLVKNLFFGTGRSFLRKGAEASLVPVAEFVLGKQRILEIYLNVVEWGPGIYGAESACRYYDEAAARNIGRQQAARLAAILPAPLKRRPERMNNYSAIILKRMGQMGW
;
A
#
# COMPACT_ATOMS: atom_id res chain seq x y z
N MET A 1 48.40 46.19 24.76
CA MET A 1 47.52 45.04 25.13
C MET A 1 47.14 44.35 23.87
N PRO A 2 47.61 43.13 23.55
CA PRO A 2 47.18 42.40 22.37
C PRO A 2 45.92 41.57 22.69
N ASN A 3 44.88 41.78 21.88
CA ASN A 3 43.61 41.08 21.93
C ASN A 3 43.81 39.70 21.30
N THR A 4 43.75 38.63 22.06
CA THR A 4 43.84 37.25 21.59
C THR A 4 42.43 36.75 21.25
N ASP A 5 42.01 36.92 19.99
CA ASP A 5 40.83 36.26 19.43
C ASP A 5 41.07 34.75 19.39
N THR A 6 40.62 34.06 20.41
CA THR A 6 40.54 32.60 20.42
C THR A 6 39.34 32.14 19.59
N LYS A 7 39.52 31.99 18.29
CA LYS A 7 38.60 31.26 17.44
C LYS A 7 38.59 29.79 17.84
N THR A 8 37.55 29.38 18.58
CA THR A 8 37.29 28.00 18.91
C THR A 8 37.02 27.22 17.58
N PRO A 9 37.77 26.18 17.24
CA PRO A 9 37.53 25.42 16.02
C PRO A 9 36.21 24.67 16.19
N LEU A 10 35.26 24.93 15.28
CA LEU A 10 34.01 24.17 15.18
C LEU A 10 34.34 22.67 15.05
N ARG A 11 33.80 21.85 15.94
CA ARG A 11 33.98 20.39 16.03
C ARG A 11 33.44 19.67 14.75
N THR A 12 34.19 19.73 13.64
CA THR A 12 33.89 19.07 12.39
C THR A 12 33.82 17.53 12.51
N GLY A 13 34.44 16.95 13.51
CA GLY A 13 34.40 15.51 13.81
C GLY A 13 33.00 14.99 14.24
N SER A 14 32.26 15.82 14.98
CA SER A 14 30.90 15.44 15.45
C SER A 14 29.89 15.32 14.30
N LEU A 15 29.89 16.26 13.36
CA LEU A 15 28.97 16.23 12.20
C LEU A 15 29.24 15.04 11.26
N ARG A 16 30.52 14.76 10.97
CA ARG A 16 30.91 13.59 10.14
C ARG A 16 30.50 12.28 10.80
N SER A 17 30.67 12.16 12.11
CA SER A 17 30.25 10.98 12.87
C SER A 17 28.73 10.84 12.83
N PHE A 18 27.97 11.90 13.04
CA PHE A 18 26.50 11.90 12.97
C PHE A 18 26.01 11.47 11.59
N ILE A 19 26.54 12.05 10.51
CA ILE A 19 26.17 11.68 9.13
C ILE A 19 26.48 10.20 8.87
N ARG A 20 27.63 9.71 9.30
CA ARG A 20 28.00 8.29 9.16
C ARG A 20 26.99 7.36 9.83
N TRP A 21 26.62 7.64 11.08
CA TRP A 21 25.65 6.82 11.80
C TRP A 21 24.26 6.91 11.21
N LEU A 22 23.85 8.08 10.72
CA LEU A 22 22.58 8.24 9.99
C LEU A 22 22.56 7.38 8.74
N VAL A 23 23.59 7.43 7.90
CA VAL A 23 23.71 6.61 6.68
C VAL A 23 23.69 5.12 7.02
N ILE A 24 24.47 4.69 8.03
CA ILE A 24 24.45 3.29 8.47
C ILE A 24 23.05 2.87 8.91
N SER A 25 22.34 3.67 9.69
CA SER A 25 20.99 3.37 10.15
C SER A 25 20.00 3.25 8.98
N VAL A 26 20.08 4.15 8.00
CA VAL A 26 19.22 4.09 6.79
C VAL A 26 19.50 2.82 5.99
N VAL A 27 20.78 2.48 5.79
CA VAL A 27 21.16 1.24 5.07
C VAL A 27 20.68 0.01 5.81
N LEU A 28 20.84 -0.04 7.15
CA LEU A 28 20.38 -1.19 7.95
C LEU A 28 18.87 -1.34 7.90
N LEU A 29 18.09 -0.24 8.03
CA LEU A 29 16.63 -0.27 7.94
C LEU A 29 16.17 -0.70 6.56
N TRP A 30 16.80 -0.20 5.50
CA TRP A 30 16.49 -0.59 4.13
C TRP A 30 16.81 -2.08 3.89
N SER A 31 17.97 -2.55 4.35
CA SER A 31 18.36 -3.97 4.24
C SER A 31 17.38 -4.87 5.02
N LEU A 32 16.95 -4.45 6.21
CA LEU A 32 15.95 -5.17 6.98
C LEU A 32 14.61 -5.24 6.24
N ALA A 33 14.16 -4.15 5.62
CA ALA A 33 12.94 -4.15 4.82
C ALA A 33 13.06 -5.08 3.61
N ALA A 34 14.21 -5.10 2.91
CA ALA A 34 14.49 -6.02 1.82
C ALA A 34 14.48 -7.50 2.28
N LEU A 35 15.04 -7.80 3.45
CA LEU A 35 15.00 -9.13 4.05
C LEU A 35 13.57 -9.55 4.44
N ILE A 36 12.74 -8.63 4.93
CA ILE A 36 11.33 -8.90 5.21
C ILE A 36 10.57 -9.19 3.91
N LEU A 37 10.83 -8.46 2.82
CA LEU A 37 10.27 -8.77 1.49
C LEU A 37 10.72 -10.15 1.01
N LEU A 38 11.98 -10.49 1.21
CA LEU A 38 12.49 -11.81 0.86
C LEU A 38 11.79 -12.92 1.66
N ALA A 39 11.62 -12.73 2.96
CA ALA A 39 10.88 -13.65 3.82
C ALA A 39 9.40 -13.76 3.42
N ALA A 40 8.78 -12.63 3.03
CA ALA A 40 7.38 -12.57 2.58
C ALA A 40 7.12 -13.37 1.29
N ARG A 41 8.16 -13.81 0.58
CA ARG A 41 8.02 -14.75 -0.54
C ARG A 41 7.40 -16.09 -0.10
N TRP A 42 7.72 -16.55 1.11
CA TRP A 42 7.29 -17.85 1.65
C TRP A 42 6.49 -17.76 2.94
N ILE A 43 6.59 -16.64 3.65
CA ILE A 43 5.93 -16.42 4.94
C ILE A 43 4.86 -15.35 4.78
N ASP A 44 3.64 -15.65 5.20
CA ASP A 44 2.54 -14.70 5.19
C ASP A 44 2.77 -13.62 6.26
N PRO A 45 2.66 -12.32 5.90
CA PRO A 45 2.85 -11.26 6.88
C PRO A 45 1.83 -11.34 8.01
N PRO A 46 2.25 -11.52 9.27
CA PRO A 46 1.31 -11.60 10.39
C PRO A 46 0.72 -10.23 10.77
N THR A 47 1.35 -9.17 10.37
CA THR A 47 0.94 -7.77 10.60
C THR A 47 1.66 -6.84 9.61
N THR A 48 1.21 -5.59 9.54
CA THR A 48 1.82 -4.55 8.69
C THR A 48 1.99 -3.24 9.46
N ALA A 49 2.76 -2.30 8.92
CA ALA A 49 2.90 -0.97 9.51
C ALA A 49 1.54 -0.25 9.64
N VAL A 50 0.63 -0.45 8.68
CA VAL A 50 -0.74 0.12 8.77
C VAL A 50 -1.53 -0.50 9.91
N HIS A 51 -1.49 -1.83 10.09
CA HIS A 51 -2.16 -2.50 11.22
C HIS A 51 -1.64 -1.98 12.56
N ILE A 52 -0.31 -1.91 12.72
CA ILE A 52 0.35 -1.38 13.93
C ILE A 52 -0.06 0.08 14.16
N GLN A 53 -0.04 0.90 13.12
CA GLN A 53 -0.43 2.31 13.20
C GLN A 53 -1.88 2.45 13.68
N ARG A 54 -2.82 1.66 13.17
CA ARG A 54 -4.23 1.72 13.57
C ARG A 54 -4.45 1.28 15.02
N ARG A 55 -3.76 0.21 15.44
CA ARG A 55 -3.79 -0.23 16.86
C ARG A 55 -3.27 0.88 17.77
N LEU A 56 -2.13 1.51 17.42
CA LEU A 56 -1.55 2.59 18.20
C LEU A 56 -2.45 3.83 18.23
N GLN A 57 -3.04 4.22 17.11
CA GLN A 57 -3.99 5.33 17.04
C GLN A 57 -5.20 5.07 17.94
N ALA A 58 -5.79 3.87 17.89
CA ALA A 58 -6.92 3.50 18.73
C ALA A 58 -6.56 3.53 20.22
N TRP A 59 -5.36 3.04 20.57
CA TRP A 59 -4.87 3.08 21.95
C TRP A 59 -4.67 4.52 22.46
N ILE A 60 -4.02 5.39 21.65
CA ILE A 60 -3.78 6.80 22.02
C ILE A 60 -5.11 7.57 22.18
N HIS A 61 -6.08 7.32 21.29
CA HIS A 61 -7.36 8.03 21.32
C HIS A 61 -8.43 7.34 22.18
N HIS A 62 -8.07 6.26 22.89
CA HIS A 62 -8.99 5.46 23.72
C HIS A 62 -10.26 5.03 22.97
N THR A 63 -10.16 4.76 21.66
CA THR A 63 -11.29 4.34 20.83
C THR A 63 -11.38 2.81 20.77
N PRO A 64 -12.60 2.23 20.83
CA PRO A 64 -12.77 0.79 20.65
C PRO A 64 -12.20 0.34 19.30
N TYR A 65 -11.32 -0.66 19.31
CA TYR A 65 -10.72 -1.20 18.11
C TYR A 65 -10.76 -2.73 18.13
N ARG A 66 -11.35 -3.31 17.09
CA ARG A 66 -11.37 -4.75 16.89
C ARG A 66 -10.79 -5.05 15.52
N GLU A 67 -9.63 -5.68 15.50
CA GLU A 67 -8.98 -6.13 14.27
C GLU A 67 -9.60 -7.43 13.78
N ARG A 68 -9.91 -7.45 12.47
CA ARG A 68 -10.29 -8.64 11.72
C ARG A 68 -9.26 -8.81 10.61
N TYR A 69 -8.45 -9.85 10.75
CA TYR A 69 -7.41 -10.19 9.80
C TYR A 69 -7.33 -11.70 9.65
N LYS A 70 -7.44 -12.18 8.43
CA LYS A 70 -7.26 -13.58 8.09
C LYS A 70 -6.62 -13.68 6.72
N PHE A 71 -5.38 -14.16 6.68
CA PHE A 71 -4.67 -14.42 5.45
C PHE A 71 -5.21 -15.71 4.81
N ILE A 72 -5.44 -15.69 3.49
CA ILE A 72 -5.82 -16.85 2.69
C ILE A 72 -5.02 -16.87 1.39
N PRO A 73 -4.69 -18.05 0.83
CA PRO A 73 -4.01 -18.16 -0.45
C PRO A 73 -4.79 -17.49 -1.59
N LEU A 74 -4.08 -16.95 -2.59
CA LEU A 74 -4.68 -16.27 -3.75
C LEU A 74 -5.76 -17.12 -4.44
N GLY A 75 -5.54 -18.43 -4.57
CA GLY A 75 -6.52 -19.36 -5.15
C GLY A 75 -7.81 -19.54 -4.33
N GLN A 76 -7.87 -19.03 -3.10
CA GLN A 76 -9.08 -18.98 -2.27
C GLN A 76 -9.80 -17.62 -2.34
N ILE A 77 -9.30 -16.68 -3.13
CA ILE A 77 -9.95 -15.40 -3.43
C ILE A 77 -10.55 -15.52 -4.83
N SER A 78 -11.84 -15.18 -4.99
CA SER A 78 -12.51 -15.31 -6.29
C SER A 78 -11.77 -14.52 -7.37
N ALA A 79 -11.74 -15.04 -8.60
CA ALA A 79 -11.14 -14.35 -9.73
C ALA A 79 -11.81 -12.98 -9.96
N ASP A 80 -13.12 -12.88 -9.77
CA ASP A 80 -13.86 -11.63 -9.87
C ASP A 80 -13.34 -10.57 -8.92
N LEU A 81 -13.00 -10.94 -7.65
CA LEU A 81 -12.47 -9.99 -6.68
C LEU A 81 -11.04 -9.55 -7.04
N GLN A 82 -10.19 -10.47 -7.50
CA GLN A 82 -8.86 -10.15 -7.97
C GLN A 82 -8.93 -9.18 -9.16
N HIS A 83 -9.76 -9.47 -10.16
CA HIS A 83 -9.96 -8.65 -11.36
C HIS A 83 -10.55 -7.28 -11.02
N ALA A 84 -11.56 -7.22 -10.14
CA ALA A 84 -12.15 -5.96 -9.72
C ALA A 84 -11.15 -5.03 -9.02
N VAL A 85 -10.29 -5.58 -8.16
CA VAL A 85 -9.24 -4.81 -7.48
C VAL A 85 -8.19 -4.32 -8.47
N ILE A 86 -7.73 -5.16 -9.40
CA ILE A 86 -6.79 -4.74 -10.45
C ILE A 86 -7.42 -3.65 -11.32
N ALA A 87 -8.65 -3.82 -11.77
CA ALA A 87 -9.36 -2.84 -12.60
C ALA A 87 -9.61 -1.50 -11.88
N ALA A 88 -9.75 -1.54 -10.54
CA ALA A 88 -9.98 -0.34 -9.72
C ALA A 88 -8.69 0.43 -9.42
N GLU A 89 -7.63 -0.28 -9.05
CA GLU A 89 -6.42 0.29 -8.44
C GLU A 89 -5.22 0.37 -9.40
N ASP A 90 -5.12 -0.58 -10.36
CA ASP A 90 -3.94 -0.73 -11.20
C ASP A 90 -4.27 -1.55 -12.46
N ALA A 91 -4.99 -0.94 -13.41
CA ALA A 91 -5.50 -1.63 -14.59
C ALA A 91 -4.40 -2.26 -15.47
N ARG A 92 -3.17 -1.80 -15.36
CA ARG A 92 -2.01 -2.30 -16.10
C ARG A 92 -1.05 -3.12 -15.22
N PHE A 93 -1.51 -3.64 -14.09
CA PHE A 93 -0.70 -4.34 -13.09
C PHE A 93 0.27 -5.37 -13.67
N TYR A 94 -0.15 -6.18 -14.63
CA TYR A 94 0.70 -7.20 -15.26
C TYR A 94 1.60 -6.67 -16.36
N GLN A 95 1.49 -5.37 -16.76
CA GLN A 95 2.22 -4.78 -17.88
C GLN A 95 3.43 -3.95 -17.45
N HIS A 96 3.53 -3.58 -16.17
CA HIS A 96 4.63 -2.77 -15.64
C HIS A 96 5.41 -3.51 -14.53
N HIS A 97 6.58 -2.98 -14.15
CA HIS A 97 7.44 -3.52 -13.09
C HIS A 97 7.49 -2.58 -11.88
N GLY A 98 6.33 -2.40 -11.24
CA GLY A 98 6.18 -1.63 -10.00
C GLY A 98 5.79 -0.17 -10.18
N PHE A 99 6.12 0.46 -11.30
CA PHE A 99 5.70 1.81 -11.65
C PHE A 99 4.99 1.80 -12.99
N ASP A 100 3.78 2.32 -13.05
CA ASP A 100 3.08 2.57 -14.30
C ASP A 100 3.35 3.99 -14.79
N TRP A 101 4.42 4.14 -15.60
CA TRP A 101 4.83 5.44 -16.14
C TRP A 101 3.78 6.05 -17.07
N HIS A 102 2.96 5.24 -17.71
CA HIS A 102 1.88 5.72 -18.57
C HIS A 102 0.78 6.39 -17.73
N GLU A 103 0.34 5.77 -16.62
CA GLU A 103 -0.64 6.36 -15.71
C GLU A 103 -0.06 7.59 -14.97
N VAL A 104 1.24 7.61 -14.68
CA VAL A 104 1.94 8.78 -14.11
C VAL A 104 1.89 9.95 -15.10
N GLN A 105 2.12 9.71 -16.39
CA GLN A 105 2.07 10.73 -17.42
C GLN A 105 0.66 11.28 -17.57
N ILE A 106 -0.36 10.42 -17.69
CA ILE A 106 -1.77 10.83 -17.79
C ILE A 106 -2.18 11.68 -16.58
N ALA A 107 -1.83 11.21 -15.36
CA ALA A 107 -2.16 11.95 -14.14
C ALA A 107 -1.48 13.33 -14.09
N ALA A 108 -0.26 13.47 -14.62
CA ALA A 108 0.43 14.74 -14.71
C ALA A 108 -0.21 15.68 -15.74
N GLU A 109 -0.70 15.16 -16.86
CA GLU A 109 -1.43 15.94 -17.89
C GLU A 109 -2.77 16.41 -17.34
N GLU A 110 -3.57 15.55 -16.70
CA GLU A 110 -4.84 15.89 -16.05
C GLU A 110 -4.66 16.98 -14.95
N ASP A 111 -3.55 16.93 -14.19
CA ASP A 111 -3.25 17.93 -13.15
C ASP A 111 -2.92 19.31 -13.74
N LEU A 112 -2.20 19.33 -14.87
CA LEU A 112 -1.90 20.57 -15.60
C LEU A 112 -3.15 21.21 -16.22
N GLU A 113 -4.15 20.43 -16.62
CA GLU A 113 -5.42 20.88 -17.18
C GLU A 113 -6.43 21.29 -16.08
N GLY A 114 -6.08 21.12 -14.80
CA GLY A 114 -6.93 21.43 -13.66
C GLY A 114 -8.06 20.41 -13.45
N GLU A 115 -7.97 19.26 -14.08
CA GLU A 115 -8.88 18.14 -13.87
C GLU A 115 -8.52 17.38 -12.59
N ARG A 116 -9.48 16.61 -12.08
CA ARG A 116 -9.31 15.89 -10.81
C ARG A 116 -8.33 14.73 -10.99
N THR A 117 -7.12 14.87 -10.46
CA THR A 117 -6.03 13.90 -10.55
C THR A 117 -6.46 12.50 -10.08
N ARG A 118 -6.31 11.50 -10.94
CA ARG A 118 -6.41 10.09 -10.55
C ARG A 118 -5.21 9.71 -9.70
N GLY A 119 -5.38 8.70 -8.84
CA GLY A 119 -4.25 8.15 -8.11
C GLY A 119 -3.39 7.30 -9.05
N ALA A 120 -2.18 7.74 -9.38
CA ALA A 120 -1.21 6.98 -10.20
C ALA A 120 -0.38 5.97 -9.39
N SER A 121 -0.84 5.56 -8.21
CA SER A 121 -0.09 4.61 -7.36
C SER A 121 -0.47 3.18 -7.70
N THR A 122 0.51 2.35 -8.03
CA THR A 122 0.33 0.93 -8.36
C THR A 122 0.05 0.06 -7.14
N ILE A 123 -0.46 -1.16 -7.36
CA ILE A 123 -0.66 -2.17 -6.30
C ILE A 123 0.66 -2.46 -5.57
N THR A 124 1.79 -2.55 -6.28
CA THR A 124 3.10 -2.79 -5.67
C THR A 124 3.54 -1.63 -4.76
N GLN A 125 3.34 -0.39 -5.18
CA GLN A 125 3.61 0.78 -4.34
C GLN A 125 2.73 0.80 -3.09
N GLN A 126 1.44 0.48 -3.25
CA GLN A 126 0.50 0.39 -2.13
C GLN A 126 0.86 -0.75 -1.18
N LEU A 127 1.31 -1.91 -1.69
CA LEU A 127 1.79 -3.01 -0.86
C LEU A 127 2.99 -2.59 0.00
N VAL A 128 4.04 -2.04 -0.63
CA VAL A 128 5.24 -1.55 0.09
C VAL A 128 4.87 -0.52 1.15
N LYS A 129 4.00 0.43 0.82
CA LYS A 129 3.47 1.41 1.77
C LYS A 129 2.79 0.73 2.97
N ASN A 130 1.90 -0.23 2.72
CA ASN A 130 1.17 -0.93 3.78
C ASN A 130 2.11 -1.73 4.69
N LEU A 131 3.10 -2.42 4.12
CA LEU A 131 4.03 -3.25 4.88
C LEU A 131 4.94 -2.43 5.80
N PHE A 132 5.47 -1.27 5.32
CA PHE A 132 6.61 -0.62 5.99
C PHE A 132 6.35 0.81 6.48
N PHE A 133 5.40 1.57 5.89
CA PHE A 133 5.36 3.03 6.08
C PHE A 133 4.07 3.59 6.69
N GLY A 134 2.99 2.84 6.70
CA GLY A 134 1.71 3.35 7.18
C GLY A 134 1.07 4.43 6.29
N THR A 135 0.18 5.26 6.85
CA THR A 135 -0.71 6.18 6.09
C THR A 135 -0.26 7.64 6.06
N GLY A 136 0.82 8.03 6.74
CA GLY A 136 1.35 9.39 6.74
C GLY A 136 1.70 9.90 5.34
N ARG A 137 1.83 11.22 5.15
CA ARG A 137 2.24 11.85 3.88
C ARG A 137 3.57 12.56 4.08
N SER A 138 4.62 12.16 3.34
CA SER A 138 5.93 12.79 3.34
C SER A 138 6.66 12.44 2.05
N PHE A 139 7.38 13.39 1.46
CA PHE A 139 8.20 13.14 0.27
C PHE A 139 9.36 12.18 0.55
N LEU A 140 9.99 12.28 1.74
CA LEU A 140 11.05 11.35 2.13
C LEU A 140 10.53 9.91 2.22
N ARG A 141 9.35 9.72 2.82
CA ARG A 141 8.68 8.43 2.84
C ARG A 141 8.39 7.92 1.43
N LYS A 142 7.88 8.77 0.53
CA LYS A 142 7.59 8.38 -0.86
C LYS A 142 8.86 7.96 -1.62
N GLY A 143 9.99 8.62 -1.38
CA GLY A 143 11.29 8.20 -1.90
C GLY A 143 11.74 6.83 -1.37
N ALA A 144 11.59 6.60 -0.05
CA ALA A 144 11.90 5.31 0.58
C ALA A 144 10.97 4.19 0.05
N GLU A 145 9.66 4.44 -0.09
CA GLU A 145 8.73 3.50 -0.73
C GLU A 145 9.20 3.15 -2.15
N ALA A 146 9.49 4.16 -2.96
CA ALA A 146 9.92 3.98 -4.34
C ALA A 146 11.19 3.13 -4.45
N SER A 147 12.13 3.23 -3.51
CA SER A 147 13.36 2.44 -3.52
C SER A 147 13.13 0.95 -3.24
N LEU A 148 12.07 0.57 -2.52
CA LEU A 148 11.73 -0.82 -2.20
C LEU A 148 10.82 -1.48 -3.26
N VAL A 149 10.14 -0.70 -4.10
CA VAL A 149 9.22 -1.21 -5.13
C VAL A 149 9.91 -2.19 -6.10
N PRO A 150 11.10 -1.86 -6.69
CA PRO A 150 11.81 -2.81 -7.56
C PRO A 150 12.22 -4.10 -6.83
N VAL A 151 12.58 -3.99 -5.55
CA VAL A 151 12.91 -5.16 -4.72
C VAL A 151 11.69 -6.07 -4.55
N ALA A 152 10.52 -5.48 -4.24
CA ALA A 152 9.27 -6.22 -4.10
C ALA A 152 8.90 -6.94 -5.41
N GLU A 153 9.00 -6.26 -6.57
CA GLU A 153 8.72 -6.86 -7.88
C GLU A 153 9.66 -8.03 -8.19
N PHE A 154 10.96 -7.83 -7.96
CA PHE A 154 11.96 -8.86 -8.24
C PHE A 154 11.82 -10.09 -7.33
N VAL A 155 11.59 -9.87 -6.03
CA VAL A 155 11.59 -10.94 -5.03
C VAL A 155 10.26 -11.70 -5.01
N LEU A 156 9.12 -10.98 -5.03
CA LEU A 156 7.80 -11.59 -4.85
C LEU A 156 7.18 -12.03 -6.18
N GLY A 157 7.34 -11.23 -7.23
CA GLY A 157 6.60 -11.41 -8.49
C GLY A 157 5.12 -11.07 -8.37
N LYS A 158 4.45 -10.88 -9.51
CA LYS A 158 3.08 -10.33 -9.59
C LYS A 158 2.03 -11.12 -8.80
N GLN A 159 2.06 -12.43 -8.86
CA GLN A 159 1.08 -13.27 -8.15
C GLN A 159 1.19 -13.11 -6.64
N ARG A 160 2.41 -13.16 -6.09
CA ARG A 160 2.63 -13.02 -4.65
C ARG A 160 2.37 -11.58 -4.18
N ILE A 161 2.71 -10.57 -4.97
CA ILE A 161 2.37 -9.17 -4.71
C ILE A 161 0.85 -9.00 -4.57
N LEU A 162 0.09 -9.53 -5.53
CA LEU A 162 -1.38 -9.45 -5.49
C LEU A 162 -1.96 -10.21 -4.29
N GLU A 163 -1.44 -11.41 -4.03
CA GLU A 163 -1.87 -12.24 -2.89
C GLU A 163 -1.66 -11.50 -1.57
N ILE A 164 -0.46 -10.97 -1.32
CA ILE A 164 -0.18 -10.26 -0.07
C ILE A 164 -1.02 -8.98 -0.03
N TYR A 165 -1.09 -8.21 -1.11
CA TYR A 165 -1.87 -6.98 -1.17
C TYR A 165 -3.33 -7.20 -0.79
N LEU A 166 -4.01 -8.16 -1.44
CA LEU A 166 -5.40 -8.49 -1.17
C LEU A 166 -5.64 -8.94 0.28
N ASN A 167 -4.62 -9.51 0.92
CA ASN A 167 -4.72 -9.97 2.30
C ASN A 167 -4.40 -8.88 3.34
N VAL A 168 -3.56 -7.88 3.02
CA VAL A 168 -3.12 -6.89 4.03
C VAL A 168 -3.76 -5.53 3.90
N VAL A 169 -4.37 -5.20 2.75
CA VAL A 169 -4.99 -3.89 2.54
C VAL A 169 -6.19 -3.68 3.47
N GLU A 170 -6.36 -2.43 3.94
CA GLU A 170 -7.49 -2.02 4.78
C GLU A 170 -8.76 -1.88 3.92
N TRP A 171 -9.84 -2.58 4.29
CA TRP A 171 -11.16 -2.54 3.64
C TRP A 171 -12.20 -1.78 4.45
N GLY A 172 -11.87 -1.42 5.68
CA GLY A 172 -12.73 -0.71 6.60
C GLY A 172 -12.07 -0.57 7.96
N PRO A 173 -12.66 0.16 8.92
CA PRO A 173 -12.08 0.32 10.25
C PRO A 173 -11.81 -1.03 10.93
N GLY A 174 -10.51 -1.40 11.06
CA GLY A 174 -10.09 -2.67 11.65
C GLY A 174 -10.35 -3.91 10.78
N ILE A 175 -10.70 -3.75 9.50
CA ILE A 175 -10.98 -4.86 8.58
C ILE A 175 -9.85 -4.92 7.58
N TYR A 176 -9.06 -6.00 7.62
CA TYR A 176 -7.91 -6.22 6.75
C TYR A 176 -8.04 -7.54 6.00
N GLY A 177 -7.76 -7.45 4.70
CA GLY A 177 -7.75 -8.59 3.80
C GLY A 177 -9.13 -8.99 3.26
N ALA A 178 -9.08 -9.60 2.10
CA ALA A 178 -10.24 -9.98 1.30
C ALA A 178 -11.22 -10.90 2.06
N GLU A 179 -10.73 -11.94 2.73
CA GLU A 179 -11.60 -12.85 3.47
C GLU A 179 -12.36 -12.14 4.60
N SER A 180 -11.65 -11.28 5.35
CA SER A 180 -12.29 -10.51 6.44
C SER A 180 -13.31 -9.50 5.90
N ALA A 181 -13.02 -8.86 4.77
CA ALA A 181 -13.91 -7.91 4.12
C ALA A 181 -15.19 -8.60 3.60
N CYS A 182 -15.03 -9.72 2.86
CA CYS A 182 -16.14 -10.47 2.33
C CYS A 182 -17.05 -11.02 3.44
N ARG A 183 -16.46 -11.53 4.52
CA ARG A 183 -17.22 -11.98 5.70
C ARG A 183 -17.97 -10.85 6.40
N TYR A 184 -17.42 -9.66 6.38
CA TYR A 184 -18.01 -8.53 7.08
C TYR A 184 -19.12 -7.84 6.28
N TYR A 185 -18.91 -7.65 4.97
CA TYR A 185 -19.83 -6.87 4.13
C TYR A 185 -20.84 -7.74 3.36
N ASP A 186 -20.48 -8.97 3.00
CA ASP A 186 -21.29 -9.85 2.15
C ASP A 186 -21.66 -11.16 2.85
N GLU A 187 -21.26 -11.37 4.10
CA GLU A 187 -21.46 -12.60 4.89
C GLU A 187 -21.00 -13.88 4.18
N ALA A 188 -20.09 -13.75 3.21
CA ALA A 188 -19.62 -14.81 2.34
C ALA A 188 -18.10 -15.02 2.45
N ALA A 189 -17.63 -16.20 2.07
CA ALA A 189 -16.19 -16.44 1.90
C ALA A 189 -15.68 -15.73 0.63
N ALA A 190 -14.42 -15.26 0.65
CA ALA A 190 -13.83 -14.53 -0.47
C ALA A 190 -13.85 -15.31 -1.81
N ARG A 191 -13.80 -16.64 -1.75
CA ARG A 191 -13.92 -17.51 -2.93
C ARG A 191 -15.30 -17.50 -3.59
N ASN A 192 -16.35 -17.10 -2.85
CA ASN A 192 -17.74 -17.17 -3.29
C ASN A 192 -18.27 -15.79 -3.73
N ILE A 193 -17.43 -14.75 -3.74
CA ILE A 193 -17.82 -13.40 -4.14
C ILE A 193 -17.96 -13.35 -5.66
N GLY A 194 -19.15 -12.95 -6.13
CA GLY A 194 -19.41 -12.75 -7.54
C GLY A 194 -19.04 -11.34 -8.02
N ARG A 195 -19.09 -11.17 -9.33
CA ARG A 195 -18.62 -10.00 -10.07
C ARG A 195 -19.13 -8.65 -9.54
N GLN A 196 -20.42 -8.54 -9.22
CA GLN A 196 -21.00 -7.29 -8.73
C GLN A 196 -20.57 -6.96 -7.29
N GLN A 197 -20.53 -7.95 -6.41
CA GLN A 197 -20.02 -7.80 -5.04
C GLN A 197 -18.55 -7.40 -5.06
N ALA A 198 -17.74 -8.07 -5.88
CA ALA A 198 -16.33 -7.78 -6.09
C ALA A 198 -16.09 -6.32 -6.49
N ALA A 199 -16.85 -5.81 -7.46
CA ALA A 199 -16.74 -4.43 -7.90
C ALA A 199 -17.12 -3.42 -6.81
N ARG A 200 -18.15 -3.71 -6.00
CA ARG A 200 -18.53 -2.86 -4.85
C ARG A 200 -17.46 -2.87 -3.76
N LEU A 201 -16.90 -4.03 -3.45
CA LEU A 201 -15.78 -4.14 -2.52
C LEU A 201 -14.55 -3.39 -3.03
N ALA A 202 -14.12 -3.60 -4.28
CA ALA A 202 -13.00 -2.87 -4.85
C ALA A 202 -13.20 -1.35 -4.82
N ALA A 203 -14.45 -0.88 -4.99
CA ALA A 203 -14.79 0.54 -4.99
C ALA A 203 -14.54 1.26 -3.65
N ILE A 204 -14.39 0.55 -2.54
CA ILE A 204 -14.10 1.17 -1.24
C ILE A 204 -12.62 1.41 -1.00
N LEU A 205 -11.71 0.69 -1.67
CA LEU A 205 -10.26 0.70 -1.41
C LEU A 205 -9.62 2.10 -1.43
N PRO A 206 -9.99 3.04 -2.32
CA PRO A 206 -9.39 4.37 -2.30
C PRO A 206 -9.64 5.17 -1.02
N ALA A 207 -10.70 4.84 -0.25
CA ALA A 207 -11.02 5.52 1.00
C ALA A 207 -11.77 4.59 1.97
N PRO A 208 -11.15 3.50 2.46
CA PRO A 208 -11.84 2.41 3.16
C PRO A 208 -12.46 2.83 4.49
N LEU A 209 -11.94 3.88 5.12
CA LEU A 209 -12.52 4.40 6.37
C LEU A 209 -13.81 5.22 6.15
N LYS A 210 -14.05 5.68 4.92
CA LYS A 210 -15.18 6.58 4.59
C LYS A 210 -16.22 5.92 3.70
N ARG A 211 -15.81 5.03 2.80
CA ARG A 211 -16.67 4.37 1.82
C ARG A 211 -17.31 3.10 2.40
N ARG A 212 -18.49 2.76 1.86
CA ARG A 212 -19.22 1.53 2.18
C ARG A 212 -19.70 0.89 0.87
N PRO A 213 -19.63 -0.44 0.70
CA PRO A 213 -19.98 -1.10 -0.56
C PRO A 213 -21.40 -0.76 -1.05
N GLU A 214 -22.36 -0.62 -0.13
CA GLU A 214 -23.76 -0.32 -0.43
C GLU A 214 -23.96 1.05 -1.09
N ARG A 215 -23.01 1.97 -0.92
CA ARG A 215 -23.04 3.34 -1.45
C ARG A 215 -22.18 3.53 -2.70
N MET A 216 -21.61 2.45 -3.24
CA MET A 216 -20.62 2.52 -4.33
C MET A 216 -21.19 2.13 -5.72
N ASN A 217 -22.50 2.16 -5.93
CA ASN A 217 -23.13 1.71 -7.18
C ASN A 217 -22.54 2.38 -8.43
N ASN A 218 -22.39 3.71 -8.43
CA ASN A 218 -21.84 4.44 -9.59
C ASN A 218 -20.38 4.07 -9.88
N TYR A 219 -19.55 4.02 -8.84
CA TYR A 219 -18.13 3.71 -9.03
C TYR A 219 -17.91 2.22 -9.32
N SER A 220 -18.70 1.32 -8.72
CA SER A 220 -18.64 -0.10 -9.07
C SER A 220 -19.07 -0.38 -10.52
N ALA A 221 -20.01 0.40 -11.07
CA ALA A 221 -20.36 0.28 -12.50
C ALA A 221 -19.17 0.65 -13.42
N ILE A 222 -18.37 1.66 -13.03
CA ILE A 222 -17.14 2.01 -13.76
C ILE A 222 -16.14 0.85 -13.69
N ILE A 223 -15.96 0.23 -12.52
CA ILE A 223 -15.06 -0.91 -12.34
C ILE A 223 -15.52 -2.10 -13.19
N LEU A 224 -16.83 -2.43 -13.19
CA LEU A 224 -17.38 -3.48 -14.02
C LEU A 224 -17.15 -3.24 -15.52
N LYS A 225 -17.29 -1.99 -15.98
CA LYS A 225 -16.99 -1.60 -17.37
C LYS A 225 -15.51 -1.84 -17.68
N ARG A 226 -14.59 -1.43 -16.79
CA ARG A 226 -13.15 -1.65 -16.95
C ARG A 226 -12.81 -3.13 -16.99
N MET A 227 -13.37 -3.95 -16.10
CA MET A 227 -13.21 -5.41 -16.13
C MET A 227 -13.61 -5.98 -17.49
N GLY A 228 -14.76 -5.54 -18.04
CA GLY A 228 -15.19 -5.97 -19.39
C GLY A 228 -14.23 -5.53 -20.50
N GLN A 229 -13.67 -4.32 -20.43
CA GLN A 229 -12.67 -3.82 -21.39
C GLN A 229 -11.35 -4.60 -21.31
N MET A 230 -11.04 -5.17 -20.14
CA MET A 230 -9.84 -6.01 -19.91
C MET A 230 -10.08 -7.49 -20.25
N GLY A 231 -11.28 -7.84 -20.74
CA GLY A 231 -11.64 -9.22 -21.10
C GLY A 231 -12.02 -10.11 -19.92
N TRP A 232 -12.40 -9.52 -18.81
CA TRP A 232 -12.82 -10.20 -17.58
C TRP A 232 -14.31 -10.12 -17.30
#